data_06222d103746b5bca20f2d1ad7e6eeed
#
_entry.id   06222d103746b5bca20f2d1ad7e6eeed
#
_cell.length_a   1.000
_cell.length_b   1.000
_cell.length_c   1.000
_cell.angle_alpha   90.00
_cell.angle_beta   90.00
_cell.angle_gamma   90.00
#
_symmetry.space_group_name_H-M   'P 1'
#
loop_
_entity.id
_entity.type
_entity.pdbx_description
1 polymer ?
#
loop_
_entity_poly.entity_id
_entity_poly.type
_entity_poly.pdbx_seq_one_letter_code
_entity_poly.pdbx_strand_id
1 'polypeptide(L)'
;MQIRDLVQKYILYLFSDEVYREFIYTKRPYISAFHLEGIEQNVVLIDSVSKRYSECGIRIGALITKNKEVHNAVMKFCQARLSPPLIGQVIAEASLSTPQEYMEEVYDEYLARRNFLIDQLNQIPGVFAPTPMGAFYVMVQLPVDDTDQFCQWCLTDFQYEGQTVMMAPGSGFYTNPEQGKKQVRMAYILNKEDLGKAMLVLKKA
;
A
#
# COMPACT_ATOMS: atom_id res chain seq x y z
N MET A 1 -20.52 15.65 -1.44
CA MET A 1 -21.30 14.39 -1.34
C MET A 1 -20.44 13.36 -0.64
N GLN A 2 -20.89 12.80 0.47
CA GLN A 2 -20.16 11.76 1.20
C GLN A 2 -20.32 10.41 0.49
N ILE A 3 -19.33 9.50 0.63
CA ILE A 3 -19.38 8.15 0.03
C ILE A 3 -20.68 7.42 0.41
N ARG A 4 -21.09 7.50 1.67
CA ARG A 4 -22.35 6.94 2.15
C ARG A 4 -23.55 7.39 1.31
N ASP A 5 -23.66 8.69 1.03
CA ASP A 5 -24.81 9.25 0.29
C ASP A 5 -24.84 8.76 -1.16
N LEU A 6 -23.66 8.51 -1.76
CA LEU A 6 -23.55 7.90 -3.09
C LEU A 6 -24.03 6.44 -3.06
N VAL A 7 -23.56 5.67 -2.07
CA VAL A 7 -23.96 4.28 -1.91
C VAL A 7 -25.47 4.16 -1.74
N GLN A 8 -26.08 4.98 -0.87
CA GLN A 8 -27.53 4.99 -0.66
C GLN A 8 -28.30 5.41 -1.91
N LYS A 9 -27.89 6.51 -2.55
CA LYS A 9 -28.58 7.09 -3.70
C LYS A 9 -28.60 6.15 -4.90
N TYR A 10 -27.50 5.43 -5.15
CA TYR A 10 -27.33 4.59 -6.33
C TYR A 10 -27.36 3.08 -6.03
N ILE A 11 -27.63 2.71 -4.79
CA ILE A 11 -27.72 1.30 -4.33
C ILE A 11 -26.44 0.55 -4.71
N LEU A 12 -25.26 1.17 -4.44
CA LEU A 12 -23.95 0.62 -4.79
C LEU A 12 -23.44 -0.34 -3.70
N TYR A 13 -22.52 -1.22 -4.04
CA TYR A 13 -21.65 -1.88 -3.09
C TYR A 13 -20.37 -1.04 -2.88
N LEU A 14 -19.93 -0.92 -1.63
CA LEU A 14 -18.70 -0.28 -1.24
C LEU A 14 -17.66 -1.34 -0.86
N PHE A 15 -16.69 -1.56 -1.74
CA PHE A 15 -15.50 -2.35 -1.40
C PHE A 15 -14.47 -1.43 -0.78
N SER A 16 -14.13 -1.68 0.49
CA SER A 16 -13.15 -0.91 1.24
C SER A 16 -11.94 -1.78 1.55
N ASP A 17 -10.81 -1.49 0.89
CA ASP A 17 -9.53 -2.12 1.21
C ASP A 17 -8.87 -1.34 2.35
N GLU A 18 -8.83 -1.97 3.54
CA GLU A 18 -8.37 -1.34 4.78
C GLU A 18 -7.04 -1.93 5.28
N VAL A 19 -6.28 -2.60 4.41
CA VAL A 19 -5.03 -3.28 4.78
C VAL A 19 -3.94 -2.35 5.31
N TYR A 20 -4.02 -1.04 5.03
CA TYR A 20 -3.07 -0.02 5.47
C TYR A 20 -3.56 0.84 6.64
N ARG A 21 -4.62 0.44 7.35
CA ARG A 21 -5.21 1.26 8.41
C ARG A 21 -4.27 1.61 9.57
N GLU A 22 -3.22 0.83 9.80
CA GLU A 22 -2.20 1.10 10.82
C GLU A 22 -1.13 2.13 10.34
N PHE A 23 -1.09 2.42 9.04
CA PHE A 23 -0.11 3.32 8.43
C PHE A 23 -0.77 4.64 7.99
N ILE A 24 -1.37 5.36 8.94
CA ILE A 24 -2.04 6.64 8.71
C ILE A 24 -1.26 7.74 9.43
N TYR A 25 -0.62 8.64 8.68
CA TYR A 25 0.26 9.67 9.18
C TYR A 25 -0.44 11.04 9.34
N THR A 26 -1.75 11.04 9.45
CA THR A 26 -2.54 12.24 9.69
C THR A 26 -3.00 12.29 11.16
N LYS A 27 -3.33 13.51 11.62
CA LYS A 27 -3.96 13.67 12.95
C LYS A 27 -5.44 13.28 12.98
N ARG A 28 -5.99 12.81 11.84
CA ARG A 28 -7.39 12.40 11.75
C ARG A 28 -7.53 10.96 12.21
N PRO A 29 -8.57 10.62 12.98
CA PRO A 29 -8.83 9.24 13.36
C PRO A 29 -9.14 8.41 12.10
N TYR A 30 -8.73 7.15 12.14
CA TYR A 30 -9.15 6.18 11.14
C TYR A 30 -10.66 5.93 11.23
N ILE A 31 -11.33 5.91 10.08
CA ILE A 31 -12.76 5.62 9.95
C ILE A 31 -12.91 4.45 8.97
N SER A 32 -13.31 3.28 9.49
CA SER A 32 -13.67 2.13 8.68
C SER A 32 -14.98 2.38 7.91
N ALA A 33 -15.11 1.75 6.75
CA ALA A 33 -16.38 1.77 6.00
C ALA A 33 -17.57 1.23 6.81
N PHE A 34 -17.34 0.36 7.80
CA PHE A 34 -18.39 -0.11 8.72
C PHE A 34 -18.86 0.92 9.75
N HIS A 35 -18.20 2.08 9.88
CA HIS A 35 -18.71 3.20 10.66
C HIS A 35 -19.71 4.08 9.88
N LEU A 36 -19.95 3.79 8.60
CA LEU A 36 -20.92 4.51 7.77
C LEU A 36 -22.32 3.92 7.99
N GLU A 37 -23.10 4.55 8.85
CA GLU A 37 -24.44 4.09 9.24
C GLU A 37 -25.41 4.09 8.06
N GLY A 38 -26.28 3.06 8.02
CA GLY A 38 -27.36 2.91 7.05
C GLY A 38 -26.96 2.34 5.69
N ILE A 39 -25.70 1.85 5.56
CA ILE A 39 -25.21 1.14 4.37
C ILE A 39 -24.48 -0.16 4.72
N GLU A 40 -24.64 -0.67 5.92
CA GLU A 40 -23.88 -1.83 6.43
C GLU A 40 -24.04 -3.08 5.56
N GLN A 41 -25.20 -3.24 4.90
CA GLN A 41 -25.47 -4.34 3.97
C GLN A 41 -24.79 -4.15 2.61
N ASN A 42 -24.30 -2.95 2.34
CA ASN A 42 -23.64 -2.60 1.09
C ASN A 42 -22.10 -2.62 1.22
N VAL A 43 -21.58 -2.75 2.46
CA VAL A 43 -20.13 -2.71 2.72
C VAL A 43 -19.53 -4.11 2.60
N VAL A 44 -18.43 -4.18 1.86
CA VAL A 44 -17.52 -5.32 1.79
C VAL A 44 -16.12 -4.80 2.15
N LEU A 45 -15.65 -5.14 3.35
CA LEU A 45 -14.34 -4.75 3.84
C LEU A 45 -13.32 -5.84 3.53
N ILE A 46 -12.16 -5.43 3.03
CA ILE A 46 -11.01 -6.29 2.77
C ILE A 46 -9.91 -5.93 3.78
N ASP A 47 -9.39 -6.93 4.46
CA ASP A 47 -8.29 -6.79 5.42
C ASP A 47 -7.27 -7.92 5.26
N SER A 48 -6.07 -7.74 5.82
CA SER A 48 -5.01 -8.73 5.77
C SER A 48 -4.02 -8.54 6.92
N VAL A 49 -3.45 -9.63 7.39
CA VAL A 49 -2.31 -9.62 8.33
C VAL A 49 -1.01 -9.14 7.68
N SER A 50 -0.95 -9.16 6.34
CA SER A 50 0.26 -8.92 5.54
C SER A 50 0.99 -7.63 5.85
N LYS A 51 0.26 -6.55 6.12
CA LYS A 51 0.85 -5.22 6.35
C LYS A 51 0.97 -4.91 7.83
N ARG A 52 -0.09 -5.18 8.59
CA ARG A 52 -0.16 -4.90 10.03
C ARG A 52 0.92 -5.64 10.82
N TYR A 53 1.15 -6.91 10.52
CA TYR A 53 2.09 -7.77 11.25
C TYR A 53 3.34 -8.13 10.44
N SER A 54 3.58 -7.46 9.31
CA SER A 54 4.69 -7.76 8.40
C SER A 54 4.71 -9.21 7.88
N GLU A 55 3.56 -9.84 7.77
CA GLU A 55 3.38 -11.27 7.47
C GLU A 55 2.90 -11.53 6.04
N CYS A 56 3.41 -10.77 5.07
CA CYS A 56 2.96 -10.89 3.68
C CYS A 56 3.18 -12.30 3.07
N GLY A 57 4.13 -13.07 3.59
CA GLY A 57 4.47 -14.42 3.10
C GLY A 57 3.47 -15.50 3.50
N ILE A 58 2.71 -15.34 4.58
CA ILE A 58 1.77 -16.38 5.05
C ILE A 58 0.46 -16.43 4.27
N ARG A 59 0.15 -15.40 3.47
CA ARG A 59 -0.99 -15.35 2.55
C ARG A 59 -2.36 -15.43 3.21
N ILE A 60 -2.56 -14.73 4.32
CA ILE A 60 -3.83 -14.67 5.06
C ILE A 60 -4.46 -13.28 4.92
N GLY A 61 -5.72 -13.28 4.54
CA GLY A 61 -6.58 -12.09 4.47
C GLY A 61 -8.02 -12.45 4.79
N ALA A 62 -8.84 -11.43 4.95
CA ALA A 62 -10.25 -11.57 5.29
C ALA A 62 -11.13 -10.69 4.42
N LEU A 63 -12.27 -11.22 4.03
CA LEU A 63 -13.40 -10.45 3.50
C LEU A 63 -14.48 -10.42 4.58
N ILE A 64 -14.92 -9.23 4.95
CA ILE A 64 -15.88 -9.02 6.03
C ILE A 64 -17.09 -8.29 5.46
N THR A 65 -18.29 -8.85 5.68
CA THR A 65 -19.54 -8.21 5.25
C THR A 65 -20.69 -8.62 6.16
N LYS A 66 -21.67 -7.75 6.36
CA LYS A 66 -22.94 -8.06 7.02
C LYS A 66 -23.99 -8.57 6.03
N ASN A 67 -23.74 -8.48 4.73
CA ASN A 67 -24.63 -8.96 3.69
C ASN A 67 -24.54 -10.49 3.53
N LYS A 68 -25.60 -11.20 3.88
CA LYS A 68 -25.64 -12.67 3.82
C LYS A 68 -25.55 -13.23 2.40
N GLU A 69 -26.06 -12.54 1.40
CA GLU A 69 -25.99 -12.99 0.00
C GLU A 69 -24.55 -12.92 -0.50
N VAL A 70 -23.87 -11.79 -0.24
CA VAL A 70 -22.44 -11.63 -0.57
C VAL A 70 -21.61 -12.66 0.18
N HIS A 71 -21.84 -12.83 1.49
CA HIS A 71 -21.13 -13.83 2.29
C HIS A 71 -21.28 -15.24 1.71
N ASN A 72 -22.51 -15.65 1.37
CA ASN A 72 -22.81 -16.98 0.83
C ASN A 72 -22.17 -17.18 -0.56
N ALA A 73 -22.15 -16.15 -1.41
CA ALA A 73 -21.49 -16.20 -2.71
C ALA A 73 -19.98 -16.37 -2.55
N VAL A 74 -19.35 -15.53 -1.71
CA VAL A 74 -17.90 -15.59 -1.45
C VAL A 74 -17.50 -16.93 -0.81
N MET A 75 -18.32 -17.48 0.10
CA MET A 75 -18.06 -18.78 0.72
C MET A 75 -17.95 -19.90 -0.33
N LYS A 76 -18.76 -19.88 -1.38
CA LYS A 76 -18.66 -20.87 -2.48
C LYS A 76 -17.31 -20.76 -3.20
N PHE A 77 -16.82 -19.55 -3.45
CA PHE A 77 -15.49 -19.34 -4.04
C PHE A 77 -14.37 -19.80 -3.10
N CYS A 78 -14.50 -19.51 -1.80
CA CYS A 78 -13.54 -20.00 -0.80
C CYS A 78 -13.48 -21.53 -0.75
N GLN A 79 -14.63 -22.20 -0.80
CA GLN A 79 -14.70 -23.65 -0.83
C GLN A 79 -14.09 -24.24 -2.11
N ALA A 80 -14.33 -23.61 -3.27
CA ALA A 80 -13.75 -24.04 -4.55
C ALA A 80 -12.22 -23.86 -4.58
N ARG A 81 -11.69 -22.80 -3.96
CA ARG A 81 -10.28 -22.52 -3.85
C ARG A 81 -9.57 -23.38 -2.78
N LEU A 82 -10.30 -23.95 -1.86
CA LEU A 82 -9.86 -24.58 -0.62
C LEU A 82 -9.35 -23.56 0.44
N SER A 83 -9.05 -24.08 1.64
CA SER A 83 -8.62 -23.25 2.77
C SER A 83 -7.22 -22.65 2.55
N PRO A 84 -6.90 -21.51 3.17
CA PRO A 84 -5.53 -21.03 3.26
C PRO A 84 -4.63 -22.07 3.95
N PRO A 85 -3.28 -21.98 3.77
CA PRO A 85 -2.34 -22.89 4.41
C PRO A 85 -2.53 -22.93 5.94
N LEU A 86 -2.58 -24.13 6.54
CA LEU A 86 -2.80 -24.30 7.98
C LEU A 86 -1.77 -23.52 8.83
N ILE A 87 -0.49 -23.61 8.47
CA ILE A 87 0.59 -22.90 9.17
C ILE A 87 0.34 -21.38 9.14
N GLY A 88 -0.11 -20.84 7.99
CA GLY A 88 -0.47 -19.43 7.86
C GLY A 88 -1.61 -19.04 8.78
N GLN A 89 -2.61 -19.90 8.95
CA GLN A 89 -3.74 -19.65 9.88
C GLN A 89 -3.28 -19.61 11.34
N VAL A 90 -2.42 -20.56 11.76
CA VAL A 90 -1.87 -20.61 13.12
C VAL A 90 -1.01 -19.37 13.42
N ILE A 91 -0.19 -18.93 12.46
CA ILE A 91 0.62 -17.71 12.62
C ILE A 91 -0.30 -16.49 12.72
N ALA A 92 -1.29 -16.36 11.84
CA ALA A 92 -2.23 -15.25 11.85
C ALA A 92 -3.04 -15.18 13.16
N GLU A 93 -3.42 -16.33 13.73
CA GLU A 93 -4.08 -16.41 15.05
C GLU A 93 -3.14 -15.90 16.15
N ALA A 94 -1.89 -16.37 16.17
CA ALA A 94 -0.89 -15.92 17.15
C ALA A 94 -0.65 -14.41 17.07
N SER A 95 -0.67 -13.83 15.88
CA SER A 95 -0.48 -12.38 15.66
C SER A 95 -1.56 -11.50 16.30
N LEU A 96 -2.74 -12.05 16.61
CA LEU A 96 -3.79 -11.33 17.33
C LEU A 96 -3.38 -10.98 18.77
N SER A 97 -2.38 -11.67 19.32
CA SER A 97 -1.82 -11.41 20.65
C SER A 97 -0.62 -10.45 20.62
N THR A 98 -0.30 -9.87 19.47
CA THR A 98 0.79 -8.89 19.34
C THR A 98 0.50 -7.67 20.21
N PRO A 99 1.43 -7.25 21.07
CA PRO A 99 1.24 -6.11 21.96
C PRO A 99 1.14 -4.79 21.18
N GLN A 100 0.44 -3.82 21.77
CA GLN A 100 0.22 -2.51 21.14
C GLN A 100 1.53 -1.76 20.89
N GLU A 101 2.51 -1.93 21.76
CA GLU A 101 3.85 -1.33 21.67
C GLU A 101 4.53 -1.66 20.31
N TYR A 102 4.36 -2.89 19.83
CA TYR A 102 4.86 -3.28 18.49
C TYR A 102 4.27 -2.40 17.37
N MET A 103 2.96 -2.13 17.45
CA MET A 103 2.29 -1.29 16.43
C MET A 103 2.80 0.14 16.47
N GLU A 104 3.07 0.67 17.67
CA GLU A 104 3.62 2.02 17.86
C GLU A 104 5.05 2.12 17.33
N GLU A 105 5.91 1.14 17.63
CA GLU A 105 7.27 1.06 17.10
C GLU A 105 7.30 0.97 15.58
N VAL A 106 6.45 0.13 14.99
CA VAL A 106 6.33 -0.02 13.53
C VAL A 106 5.85 1.29 12.90
N TYR A 107 4.86 1.95 13.49
CA TYR A 107 4.36 3.24 13.01
C TYR A 107 5.47 4.30 13.00
N ASP A 108 6.20 4.45 14.11
CA ASP A 108 7.26 5.44 14.25
C ASP A 108 8.41 5.18 13.27
N GLU A 109 8.80 3.91 13.08
CA GLU A 109 9.83 3.53 12.12
C GLU A 109 9.42 3.87 10.68
N TYR A 110 8.19 3.53 10.26
CA TYR A 110 7.72 3.87 8.91
C TYR A 110 7.51 5.36 8.71
N LEU A 111 7.10 6.09 9.74
CA LEU A 111 7.04 7.55 9.72
C LEU A 111 8.43 8.16 9.50
N ALA A 112 9.44 7.63 10.18
CA ALA A 112 10.82 8.07 10.05
C ALA A 112 11.39 7.75 8.64
N ARG A 113 11.13 6.55 8.09
CA ARG A 113 11.50 6.17 6.72
C ARG A 113 10.85 7.07 5.68
N ARG A 114 9.54 7.33 5.82
CA ARG A 114 8.80 8.24 4.95
C ARG A 114 9.46 9.62 4.91
N ASN A 115 9.67 10.21 6.07
CA ASN A 115 10.23 11.55 6.17
C ASN A 115 11.63 11.60 5.53
N PHE A 116 12.48 10.62 5.85
CA PHE A 116 13.80 10.49 5.27
C PHE A 116 13.77 10.41 3.73
N LEU A 117 12.94 9.51 3.18
CA LEU A 117 12.83 9.35 1.73
C LEU A 117 12.36 10.63 1.04
N ILE A 118 11.30 11.27 1.56
CA ILE A 118 10.75 12.50 0.98
C ILE A 118 11.78 13.63 1.01
N ASP A 119 12.51 13.80 2.11
CA ASP A 119 13.56 14.80 2.22
C ASP A 119 14.68 14.55 1.18
N GLN A 120 15.09 13.30 0.99
CA GLN A 120 16.12 12.94 0.00
C GLN A 120 15.65 13.15 -1.44
N LEU A 121 14.41 12.77 -1.77
CA LEU A 121 13.86 12.93 -3.10
C LEU A 121 13.70 14.40 -3.50
N ASN A 122 13.21 15.25 -2.60
CA ASN A 122 12.99 16.66 -2.87
C ASN A 122 14.31 17.47 -2.97
N GLN A 123 15.46 16.88 -2.66
CA GLN A 123 16.77 17.44 -2.93
C GLN A 123 17.28 17.18 -4.36
N ILE A 124 16.63 16.29 -5.11
CA ILE A 124 17.03 15.98 -6.49
C ILE A 124 16.37 17.01 -7.43
N PRO A 125 17.13 17.77 -8.23
CA PRO A 125 16.56 18.77 -9.13
C PRO A 125 15.53 18.16 -10.09
N GLY A 126 14.35 18.77 -10.20
CA GLY A 126 13.28 18.34 -11.09
C GLY A 126 12.42 17.18 -10.57
N VAL A 127 12.77 16.57 -9.44
CA VAL A 127 11.95 15.55 -8.78
C VAL A 127 10.85 16.23 -7.94
N PHE A 128 9.65 15.69 -7.99
CA PHE A 128 8.55 16.10 -7.11
C PHE A 128 8.00 14.87 -6.38
N ALA A 129 8.13 14.86 -5.06
CA ALA A 129 7.65 13.82 -4.17
C ALA A 129 6.69 14.41 -3.12
N PRO A 130 5.37 14.25 -3.27
CA PRO A 130 4.41 14.69 -2.25
C PRO A 130 4.55 13.84 -0.99
N THR A 131 4.35 14.45 0.18
CA THR A 131 4.39 13.70 1.45
C THR A 131 3.16 12.79 1.56
N PRO A 132 3.32 11.45 1.60
CA PRO A 132 2.21 10.52 1.75
C PRO A 132 1.52 10.68 3.11
N MET A 133 0.19 10.63 3.11
CA MET A 133 -0.62 10.68 4.33
C MET A 133 -0.95 9.30 4.89
N GLY A 134 -0.58 8.23 4.20
CA GLY A 134 -0.81 6.84 4.60
C GLY A 134 -0.04 5.85 3.75
N ALA A 135 -0.14 4.57 4.08
CA ALA A 135 0.58 3.45 3.49
C ALA A 135 2.12 3.60 3.63
N PHE A 136 2.89 2.88 2.83
CA PHE A 136 4.35 3.01 2.77
C PHE A 136 4.85 3.11 1.31
N TYR A 137 4.08 3.84 0.49
CA TYR A 137 4.40 4.18 -0.90
C TYR A 137 4.30 5.68 -1.14
N VAL A 138 5.00 6.13 -2.15
CA VAL A 138 4.88 7.47 -2.71
C VAL A 138 4.89 7.38 -4.24
N MET A 139 4.03 8.16 -4.88
CA MET A 139 4.12 8.43 -6.32
C MET A 139 5.03 9.62 -6.50
N VAL A 140 6.13 9.42 -7.20
CA VAL A 140 7.19 10.42 -7.41
C VAL A 140 7.25 10.78 -8.88
N GLN A 141 7.22 12.06 -9.19
CA GLN A 141 7.49 12.55 -10.54
C GLN A 141 9.00 12.73 -10.71
N LEU A 142 9.54 12.10 -11.74
CA LEU A 142 10.95 12.19 -12.12
C LEU A 142 11.14 13.13 -13.33
N PRO A 143 12.31 13.79 -13.48
CA PRO A 143 12.62 14.65 -14.61
C PRO A 143 13.05 13.83 -15.85
N VAL A 144 12.28 12.80 -16.19
CA VAL A 144 12.52 11.93 -17.35
C VAL A 144 11.31 11.95 -18.27
N ASP A 145 11.49 11.60 -19.54
CA ASP A 145 10.40 11.63 -20.51
C ASP A 145 9.48 10.41 -20.41
N ASP A 146 10.03 9.27 -20.00
CA ASP A 146 9.32 8.00 -19.92
C ASP A 146 9.90 7.12 -18.79
N THR A 147 9.11 6.90 -17.74
CA THR A 147 9.55 6.11 -16.58
C THR A 147 9.55 4.61 -16.82
N ASP A 148 8.79 4.09 -17.79
CA ASP A 148 8.87 2.68 -18.17
C ASP A 148 10.25 2.38 -18.77
N GLN A 149 10.72 3.22 -19.68
CA GLN A 149 12.05 3.12 -20.26
C GLN A 149 13.15 3.36 -19.22
N PHE A 150 12.99 4.37 -18.37
CA PHE A 150 13.96 4.67 -17.32
C PHE A 150 14.09 3.52 -16.31
N CYS A 151 12.99 2.95 -15.84
CA CYS A 151 13.02 1.80 -14.94
C CYS A 151 13.64 0.57 -15.61
N GLN A 152 13.34 0.33 -16.89
CA GLN A 152 13.97 -0.76 -17.66
C GLN A 152 15.48 -0.53 -17.76
N TRP A 153 15.91 0.66 -18.14
CA TRP A 153 17.34 1.03 -18.24
C TRP A 153 18.08 0.87 -16.90
N CYS A 154 17.46 1.27 -15.78
CA CYS A 154 18.04 1.05 -14.45
C CYS A 154 18.34 -0.44 -14.19
N LEU A 155 17.54 -1.35 -14.72
CA LEU A 155 17.70 -2.80 -14.48
C LEU A 155 18.64 -3.48 -15.47
N THR A 156 18.78 -2.96 -16.70
CA THR A 156 19.52 -3.63 -17.77
C THR A 156 20.92 -3.04 -18.00
N ASP A 157 21.06 -1.72 -17.87
CA ASP A 157 22.24 -1.00 -18.38
C ASP A 157 22.92 -0.13 -17.32
N PHE A 158 22.16 0.38 -16.33
CA PHE A 158 22.71 1.30 -15.33
C PHE A 158 23.18 0.59 -14.07
N GLN A 159 24.36 0.97 -13.61
CA GLN A 159 24.83 0.65 -12.27
C GLN A 159 25.76 1.75 -11.74
N TYR A 160 25.74 1.95 -10.43
CA TYR A 160 26.68 2.77 -9.71
C TYR A 160 27.29 1.95 -8.57
N GLU A 161 28.61 1.76 -8.57
CA GLU A 161 29.33 0.89 -7.61
C GLU A 161 28.76 -0.52 -7.52
N GLY A 162 28.36 -1.10 -8.66
CA GLY A 162 27.77 -2.44 -8.74
C GLY A 162 26.34 -2.54 -8.22
N GLN A 163 25.66 -1.43 -7.98
CA GLN A 163 24.30 -1.35 -7.46
C GLN A 163 23.37 -0.60 -8.42
N THR A 164 22.10 -0.97 -8.41
CA THR A 164 21.03 -0.24 -9.12
C THR A 164 19.80 -0.08 -8.23
N VAL A 165 18.81 0.66 -8.71
CA VAL A 165 17.52 0.84 -8.04
C VAL A 165 16.40 0.21 -8.86
N MET A 166 15.46 -0.42 -8.17
CA MET A 166 14.24 -0.97 -8.75
C MET A 166 13.04 -0.16 -8.28
N MET A 167 12.27 0.34 -9.25
CA MET A 167 11.07 1.15 -9.03
C MET A 167 9.93 0.62 -9.90
N ALA A 168 8.69 0.87 -9.51
CA ALA A 168 7.55 0.53 -10.33
C ALA A 168 7.16 1.74 -11.19
N PRO A 169 7.19 1.65 -12.54
CA PRO A 169 6.77 2.75 -13.42
C PRO A 169 5.30 3.10 -13.19
N GLY A 170 4.97 4.38 -13.35
CA GLY A 170 3.66 4.93 -12.97
C GLY A 170 2.55 4.68 -13.98
N SER A 171 2.87 4.42 -15.25
CA SER A 171 1.92 4.25 -16.35
C SER A 171 0.82 3.23 -16.06
N GLY A 172 1.19 2.09 -15.46
CA GLY A 172 0.27 1.01 -15.10
C GLY A 172 -0.71 1.30 -13.95
N PHE A 173 -0.59 2.44 -13.25
CA PHE A 173 -1.49 2.82 -12.16
C PHE A 173 -2.64 3.74 -12.61
N TYR A 174 -2.69 4.12 -13.88
CA TYR A 174 -3.69 5.04 -14.43
C TYR A 174 -4.48 4.40 -15.58
N THR A 175 -5.76 4.71 -15.67
CA THR A 175 -6.59 4.32 -16.82
C THR A 175 -6.05 4.89 -18.14
N ASN A 176 -5.53 6.13 -18.09
CA ASN A 176 -4.74 6.71 -19.18
C ASN A 176 -3.25 6.66 -18.79
N PRO A 177 -2.44 5.76 -19.39
CA PRO A 177 -1.02 5.59 -19.05
C PRO A 177 -0.18 6.87 -19.16
N GLU A 178 -0.54 7.80 -20.05
CA GLU A 178 0.18 9.08 -20.22
C GLU A 178 0.20 9.92 -18.93
N GLN A 179 -0.80 9.77 -18.05
CA GLN A 179 -0.83 10.47 -16.77
C GLN A 179 0.26 9.99 -15.81
N GLY A 180 0.67 8.74 -15.91
CA GLY A 180 1.73 8.14 -15.10
C GLY A 180 3.10 8.11 -15.74
N LYS A 181 3.23 8.56 -17.00
CA LYS A 181 4.43 8.38 -17.84
C LYS A 181 5.71 8.97 -17.25
N LYS A 182 5.60 10.01 -16.42
CA LYS A 182 6.73 10.66 -15.72
C LYS A 182 6.78 10.31 -14.24
N GLN A 183 6.02 9.31 -13.81
CA GLN A 183 5.91 8.94 -12.40
C GLN A 183 6.43 7.54 -12.15
N VAL A 184 6.94 7.34 -10.94
CA VAL A 184 7.27 6.02 -10.40
C VAL A 184 6.63 5.86 -9.03
N ARG A 185 6.23 4.63 -8.68
CA ARG A 185 5.88 4.29 -7.31
C ARG A 185 7.11 3.76 -6.58
N MET A 186 7.47 4.40 -5.49
CA MET A 186 8.52 3.96 -4.59
C MET A 186 7.93 3.50 -3.27
N ALA A 187 8.48 2.41 -2.71
CA ALA A 187 8.12 1.91 -1.38
C ALA A 187 9.26 2.23 -0.40
N TYR A 188 8.95 2.76 0.79
CA TYR A 188 9.94 3.01 1.83
C TYR A 188 9.99 1.88 2.87
N ILE A 189 10.14 0.65 2.36
CA ILE A 189 10.18 -0.57 3.17
C ILE A 189 11.57 -0.94 3.69
N LEU A 190 12.63 -0.39 3.09
CA LEU A 190 14.00 -0.56 3.54
C LEU A 190 14.28 0.31 4.78
N ASN A 191 15.27 -0.07 5.58
CA ASN A 191 15.77 0.78 6.65
C ASN A 191 16.40 2.08 6.08
N LYS A 192 16.63 3.08 6.94
CA LYS A 192 17.14 4.40 6.50
C LYS A 192 18.54 4.35 5.87
N GLU A 193 19.40 3.42 6.29
CA GLU A 193 20.73 3.25 5.70
C GLU A 193 20.62 2.78 4.24
N ASP A 194 19.83 1.74 4.00
CA ASP A 194 19.64 1.20 2.64
C ASP A 194 18.81 2.13 1.75
N LEU A 195 17.83 2.86 2.31
CA LEU A 195 17.16 3.96 1.60
C LEU A 195 18.16 5.04 1.19
N GLY A 196 19.14 5.38 2.05
CA GLY A 196 20.20 6.32 1.74
C GLY A 196 21.08 5.87 0.57
N LYS A 197 21.47 4.60 0.56
CA LYS A 197 22.21 3.99 -0.56
C LYS A 197 21.40 4.04 -1.86
N ALA A 198 20.11 3.64 -1.80
CA ALA A 198 19.22 3.71 -2.95
C ALA A 198 19.05 5.14 -3.49
N MET A 199 18.94 6.13 -2.62
CA MET A 199 18.87 7.55 -3.03
C MET A 199 20.18 8.05 -3.62
N LEU A 200 21.35 7.60 -3.13
CA LEU A 200 22.63 7.89 -3.75
C LEU A 200 22.71 7.35 -5.17
N VAL A 201 22.32 6.09 -5.37
CA VAL A 201 22.30 5.44 -6.69
C VAL A 201 21.34 6.16 -7.63
N LEU A 202 20.12 6.49 -7.18
CA LEU A 202 19.14 7.22 -7.98
C LEU A 202 19.62 8.61 -8.41
N LYS A 203 20.36 9.31 -7.54
CA LYS A 203 20.96 10.63 -7.86
C LYS A 203 22.03 10.56 -8.95
N LYS A 204 22.55 9.36 -9.23
CA LYS A 204 23.59 9.12 -10.26
C LYS A 204 23.01 8.59 -11.57
N ALA A 205 21.79 8.08 -11.53
CA ALA A 205 21.02 7.69 -12.69
C ALA A 205 20.40 8.92 -13.39
#